data_f9f16d075142755511e7098f1f52f544
#
_entry.id   f9f16d075142755511e7098f1f52f544
#
_cell.length_a   1.000
_cell.length_b   1.000
_cell.length_c   1.000
_cell.angle_alpha   90.00
_cell.angle_beta   90.00
_cell.angle_gamma   90.00
#
_symmetry.space_group_name_H-M   'P 1'
#
loop_
_entity.id
_entity.type
_entity.pdbx_description
1 polymer ?
#
loop_
_entity_poly.entity_id
_entity_poly.type
_entity_poly.pdbx_seq_one_letter_code
_entity_poly.pdbx_strand_id
1 'polypeptide(L)'
;MRARMAVRYSGLSVELREVVLKEMPASLLAVSPKGTVPVLVLPDGEVIEESRDIMVWALAQNDPDGWLSASTADIAEINALLDENDDDFKAELDRYKYAVRHPEYPADHYRDLGTRFLEKLEGRLGRGDYLLGDRLSMADVGIFPFVRQFAHVDTVWFDVAPYPYVQRWLAGLLATDLFTGVMEKYAQWH
;
A
#
# COMPACT_ATOMS: atom_id res chain seq x y z
N MET A 1 1.71 6.09 -0.79
CA MET A 1 0.91 5.70 -1.97
C MET A 1 -0.50 5.34 -1.56
N ARG A 2 -0.74 4.27 -0.78
CA ARG A 2 -2.10 3.81 -0.40
C ARG A 2 -2.96 4.91 0.26
N ALA A 3 -2.42 5.69 1.19
CA ALA A 3 -3.14 6.83 1.80
C ALA A 3 -3.56 7.88 0.76
N ARG A 4 -2.66 8.25 -0.18
CA ARG A 4 -2.99 9.21 -1.25
C ARG A 4 -4.09 8.69 -2.17
N MET A 5 -4.10 7.37 -2.47
CA MET A 5 -5.17 6.76 -3.27
C MET A 5 -6.51 6.82 -2.54
N ALA A 6 -6.56 6.51 -1.24
CA ALA A 6 -7.80 6.59 -0.46
C ALA A 6 -8.33 8.04 -0.37
N VAL A 7 -7.48 9.02 -0.07
CA VAL A 7 -7.85 10.45 -0.03
C VAL A 7 -8.40 10.92 -1.39
N ARG A 8 -7.73 10.56 -2.49
CA ARG A 8 -8.19 10.90 -3.85
C ARG A 8 -9.53 10.25 -4.18
N TYR A 9 -9.67 8.95 -3.88
CA TYR A 9 -10.90 8.19 -4.12
C TYR A 9 -12.09 8.77 -3.35
N SER A 10 -11.89 9.13 -2.09
CA SER A 10 -12.91 9.76 -1.25
C SER A 10 -13.25 11.20 -1.68
N GLY A 11 -12.60 11.75 -2.71
CA GLY A 11 -12.86 13.09 -3.21
C GLY A 11 -12.49 14.21 -2.22
N LEU A 12 -11.67 13.92 -1.23
CA LEU A 12 -11.27 14.88 -0.21
C LEU A 12 -10.21 15.85 -0.76
N SER A 13 -10.42 17.14 -0.48
CA SER A 13 -9.45 18.17 -0.81
C SER A 13 -8.42 18.30 0.29
N VAL A 14 -7.15 18.14 -0.05
CA VAL A 14 -6.01 18.26 0.87
C VAL A 14 -4.92 19.13 0.26
N GLU A 15 -4.20 19.86 1.10
CA GLU A 15 -2.93 20.47 0.72
C GLU A 15 -1.83 19.41 0.77
N LEU A 16 -1.26 19.08 -0.38
CA LEU A 16 -0.15 18.12 -0.46
C LEU A 16 1.19 18.83 -0.26
N ARG A 17 1.93 18.41 0.77
CA ARG A 17 3.27 18.88 1.09
C ARG A 17 4.26 17.75 0.84
N GLU A 18 4.90 17.76 -0.34
CA GLU A 18 5.90 16.75 -0.69
C GLU A 18 7.20 16.99 0.06
N VAL A 19 7.75 15.96 0.69
CA VAL A 19 8.96 16.06 1.50
C VAL A 19 10.05 15.11 1.01
N VAL A 20 11.30 15.50 1.19
CA VAL A 20 12.46 14.63 0.96
C VAL A 20 12.87 14.00 2.30
N LEU A 21 12.85 12.66 2.37
CA LEU A 21 13.08 11.91 3.62
C LEU A 21 14.42 12.23 4.32
N LYS A 22 15.43 12.65 3.55
CA LYS A 22 16.75 13.04 4.09
C LYS A 22 16.78 14.48 4.62
N GLU A 23 15.77 15.28 4.31
CA GLU A 23 15.67 16.71 4.60
C GLU A 23 14.27 17.01 5.16
N MET A 24 13.91 16.32 6.26
CA MET A 24 12.61 16.47 6.91
C MET A 24 12.40 17.90 7.39
N PRO A 25 11.31 18.58 6.99
CA PRO A 25 11.01 19.93 7.49
C PRO A 25 10.74 19.92 9.00
N ALA A 26 11.20 20.96 9.69
CA ALA A 26 11.00 21.10 11.13
C ALA A 26 9.50 21.12 11.52
N SER A 27 8.63 21.67 10.66
CA SER A 27 7.18 21.67 10.83
C SER A 27 6.57 20.26 10.79
N LEU A 28 7.10 19.33 9.96
CA LEU A 28 6.68 17.94 9.98
C LEU A 28 7.11 17.26 11.29
N LEU A 29 8.36 17.44 11.72
CA LEU A 29 8.87 16.87 12.97
C LEU A 29 8.16 17.41 14.21
N ALA A 30 7.63 18.64 14.15
CA ALA A 30 6.85 19.23 15.24
C ALA A 30 5.50 18.55 15.43
N VAL A 31 4.86 18.08 14.37
CA VAL A 31 3.55 17.39 14.43
C VAL A 31 3.69 15.87 14.48
N SER A 32 4.77 15.32 13.96
CA SER A 32 5.06 13.87 13.92
C SER A 32 6.54 13.64 14.23
N PRO A 33 6.91 13.52 15.51
CA PRO A 33 8.31 13.31 15.93
C PRO A 33 8.95 12.02 15.41
N LYS A 34 8.14 11.03 14.97
CA LYS A 34 8.63 9.80 14.33
C LYS A 34 9.39 10.09 13.04
N GLY A 35 9.14 11.23 12.37
CA GLY A 35 9.76 11.57 11.08
C GLY A 35 9.46 10.55 9.98
N THR A 36 8.28 9.94 10.00
CA THR A 36 7.81 9.01 8.96
C THR A 36 6.75 9.67 8.10
N VAL A 37 6.51 9.13 6.92
CA VAL A 37 5.45 9.58 6.00
C VAL A 37 4.62 8.39 5.54
N PRO A 38 3.31 8.61 5.28
CA PRO A 38 2.58 9.88 5.26
C PRO A 38 2.18 10.36 6.65
N VAL A 39 1.92 11.65 6.78
CA VAL A 39 1.26 12.28 7.93
C VAL A 39 0.09 13.12 7.40
N LEU A 40 -1.06 13.01 8.02
CA LEU A 40 -2.23 13.84 7.75
C LEU A 40 -2.55 14.68 8.98
N VAL A 41 -2.63 15.99 8.80
CA VAL A 41 -3.04 16.93 9.85
C VAL A 41 -4.43 17.43 9.50
N LEU A 42 -5.38 17.22 10.41
CA LEU A 42 -6.76 17.65 10.26
C LEU A 42 -6.94 19.14 10.63
N PRO A 43 -8.03 19.79 10.19
CA PRO A 43 -8.28 21.21 10.48
C PRO A 43 -8.37 21.56 11.97
N ASP A 44 -8.75 20.61 12.81
CA ASP A 44 -8.82 20.74 14.28
C ASP A 44 -7.48 20.49 15.00
N GLY A 45 -6.45 20.10 14.24
CA GLY A 45 -5.10 19.82 14.72
C GLY A 45 -4.85 18.35 15.06
N GLU A 46 -5.84 17.47 14.91
CA GLU A 46 -5.60 16.02 15.03
C GLU A 46 -4.59 15.55 13.97
N VAL A 47 -3.69 14.64 14.36
CA VAL A 47 -2.63 14.11 13.49
C VAL A 47 -2.79 12.61 13.32
N ILE A 48 -2.86 12.17 12.07
CA ILE A 48 -2.92 10.74 11.71
C ILE A 48 -1.60 10.37 11.02
N GLU A 49 -0.82 9.49 11.64
CA GLU A 49 0.56 9.17 11.20
C GLU A 49 0.67 7.89 10.38
N GLU A 50 -0.26 6.93 10.55
CA GLU A 50 -0.17 5.65 9.84
C GLU A 50 -0.96 5.69 8.53
N SER A 51 -0.35 5.18 7.47
CA SER A 51 -1.00 5.21 6.14
C SER A 51 -2.30 4.43 6.08
N ARG A 52 -2.47 3.37 6.89
CA ARG A 52 -3.69 2.60 7.01
C ARG A 52 -4.79 3.40 7.73
N ASP A 53 -4.43 4.10 8.81
CA ASP A 53 -5.38 4.93 9.55
C ASP A 53 -5.87 6.11 8.70
N ILE A 54 -4.99 6.69 7.88
CA ILE A 54 -5.38 7.71 6.89
C ILE A 54 -6.37 7.13 5.87
N MET A 55 -6.17 5.87 5.40
CA MET A 55 -7.15 5.22 4.51
C MET A 55 -8.49 5.06 5.19
N VAL A 56 -8.53 4.53 6.40
CA VAL A 56 -9.76 4.33 7.18
C VAL A 56 -10.47 5.66 7.41
N TRP A 57 -9.73 6.69 7.82
CA TRP A 57 -10.27 8.03 8.02
C TRP A 57 -10.89 8.60 6.72
N ALA A 58 -10.19 8.50 5.60
CA ALA A 58 -10.67 9.02 4.32
C ALA A 58 -11.95 8.31 3.87
N LEU A 59 -11.97 6.97 3.96
CA LEU A 59 -13.14 6.16 3.59
C LEU A 59 -14.32 6.39 4.55
N ALA A 60 -14.06 6.69 5.81
CA ALA A 60 -15.12 7.07 6.75
C ALA A 60 -15.78 8.42 6.40
N GLN A 61 -15.07 9.33 5.70
CA GLN A 61 -15.67 10.57 5.22
C GLN A 61 -16.53 10.31 3.97
N ASN A 62 -16.04 9.53 3.01
CA ASN A 62 -16.77 9.19 1.79
C ASN A 62 -16.20 7.91 1.15
N ASP A 63 -17.06 6.90 1.01
CA ASP A 63 -16.72 5.59 0.43
C ASP A 63 -17.77 5.20 -0.63
N PRO A 64 -17.73 5.84 -1.82
CA PRO A 64 -18.79 5.74 -2.82
C PRO A 64 -19.01 4.32 -3.35
N ASP A 65 -17.95 3.49 -3.44
CA ASP A 65 -18.05 2.13 -3.96
C ASP A 65 -17.95 1.05 -2.86
N GLY A 66 -17.87 1.45 -1.58
CA GLY A 66 -17.89 0.54 -0.44
C GLY A 66 -16.60 -0.26 -0.26
N TRP A 67 -15.43 0.37 -0.33
CA TRP A 67 -14.14 -0.31 -0.11
C TRP A 67 -13.96 -0.86 1.30
N LEU A 68 -14.59 -0.22 2.30
CA LEU A 68 -14.57 -0.71 3.69
C LEU A 68 -15.45 -1.94 3.90
N SER A 69 -16.38 -2.22 2.98
CA SER A 69 -17.46 -3.18 3.13
C SER A 69 -18.44 -2.88 4.30
N ALA A 70 -19.68 -3.31 4.15
CA ALA A 70 -20.68 -3.28 5.23
C ALA A 70 -20.74 -4.62 6.01
N SER A 71 -20.07 -5.66 5.52
CA SER A 71 -20.04 -6.99 6.14
C SER A 71 -18.95 -7.06 7.21
N THR A 72 -19.34 -7.45 8.43
CA THR A 72 -18.37 -7.67 9.52
C THR A 72 -17.35 -8.75 9.18
N ALA A 73 -17.75 -9.77 8.42
CA ALA A 73 -16.84 -10.83 7.97
C ALA A 73 -15.80 -10.29 6.99
N ASP A 74 -16.20 -9.48 6.03
CA ASP A 74 -15.29 -8.86 5.06
C ASP A 74 -14.34 -7.87 5.74
N ILE A 75 -14.84 -7.08 6.70
CA ILE A 75 -14.00 -6.17 7.50
C ILE A 75 -12.90 -6.93 8.24
N ALA A 76 -13.25 -8.06 8.87
CA ALA A 76 -12.28 -8.90 9.55
C ALA A 76 -11.23 -9.47 8.57
N GLU A 77 -11.67 -9.87 7.39
CA GLU A 77 -10.80 -10.41 6.35
C GLU A 77 -9.87 -9.33 5.72
N ILE A 78 -10.40 -8.14 5.45
CA ILE A 78 -9.61 -6.96 5.03
C ILE A 78 -8.51 -6.68 6.06
N ASN A 79 -8.88 -6.64 7.33
CA ASN A 79 -7.95 -6.35 8.42
C ASN A 79 -6.86 -7.43 8.51
N ALA A 80 -7.22 -8.71 8.45
CA ALA A 80 -6.27 -9.82 8.51
C ALA A 80 -5.26 -9.80 7.35
N LEU A 81 -5.71 -9.46 6.14
CA LEU A 81 -4.84 -9.31 4.97
C LEU A 81 -3.90 -8.12 5.09
N LEU A 82 -4.39 -7.01 5.61
CA LEU A 82 -3.58 -5.81 5.81
C LEU A 82 -2.56 -6.00 6.95
N ASP A 83 -2.92 -6.71 8.03
CA ASP A 83 -2.01 -7.04 9.12
C ASP A 83 -0.85 -7.90 8.60
N GLU A 84 -1.15 -8.98 7.88
CA GLU A 84 -0.12 -9.85 7.29
C GLU A 84 0.77 -9.10 6.28
N ASN A 85 0.18 -8.19 5.49
CA ASN A 85 0.97 -7.35 4.58
C ASN A 85 1.90 -6.40 5.33
N ASP A 86 1.40 -5.74 6.38
CA ASP A 86 2.14 -4.67 7.06
C ASP A 86 3.21 -5.22 8.01
N ASP A 87 2.98 -6.40 8.60
CA ASP A 87 3.90 -7.06 9.53
C ASP A 87 4.87 -7.99 8.80
N ASP A 88 4.37 -9.08 8.21
CA ASP A 88 5.21 -10.16 7.68
C ASP A 88 5.73 -9.84 6.27
N PHE A 89 4.82 -9.58 5.32
CA PHE A 89 5.21 -9.40 3.92
C PHE A 89 6.10 -8.17 3.72
N LYS A 90 5.80 -7.06 4.38
CA LYS A 90 6.62 -5.84 4.31
C LYS A 90 8.02 -6.07 4.86
N ALA A 91 8.17 -6.85 5.92
CA ALA A 91 9.49 -7.16 6.48
C ALA A 91 10.34 -7.96 5.46
N GLU A 92 9.76 -8.96 4.80
CA GLU A 92 10.47 -9.74 3.79
C GLU A 92 10.73 -8.93 2.50
N LEU A 93 9.79 -8.07 2.10
CA LEU A 93 9.99 -7.12 1.00
C LEU A 93 11.18 -6.19 1.28
N ASP A 94 11.28 -5.62 2.48
CA ASP A 94 12.37 -4.72 2.84
C ASP A 94 13.72 -5.46 2.82
N ARG A 95 13.77 -6.68 3.33
CA ARG A 95 14.97 -7.53 3.27
C ARG A 95 15.35 -7.89 1.83
N TYR A 96 14.38 -8.28 1.01
CA TYR A 96 14.59 -8.59 -0.40
C TYR A 96 15.12 -7.38 -1.18
N LYS A 97 14.46 -6.23 -1.02
CA LYS A 97 14.80 -4.98 -1.71
C LYS A 97 16.16 -4.42 -1.30
N TYR A 98 16.52 -4.59 -0.04
CA TYR A 98 17.77 -4.09 0.54
C TYR A 98 18.68 -5.23 1.01
N ALA A 99 18.75 -6.34 0.27
CA ALA A 99 19.50 -7.54 0.64
C ALA A 99 20.96 -7.27 0.99
N VAL A 100 21.56 -6.24 0.40
CA VAL A 100 22.93 -5.78 0.75
C VAL A 100 23.07 -5.32 2.22
N ARG A 101 21.97 -4.99 2.90
CA ARG A 101 21.92 -4.63 4.33
C ARG A 101 21.59 -5.83 5.23
N HIS A 102 21.24 -6.96 4.64
CA HIS A 102 20.83 -8.20 5.29
C HIS A 102 21.66 -9.37 4.75
N PRO A 103 22.99 -9.38 5.02
CA PRO A 103 23.92 -10.36 4.42
C PRO A 103 23.81 -11.76 5.00
N GLU A 104 22.90 -12.00 5.96
CA GLU A 104 22.67 -13.30 6.61
C GLU A 104 22.20 -14.35 5.61
N TYR A 105 21.42 -13.93 4.61
CA TYR A 105 20.93 -14.78 3.53
C TYR A 105 20.99 -14.07 2.19
N PRO A 106 21.06 -14.81 1.07
CA PRO A 106 21.00 -14.20 -0.27
C PRO A 106 19.58 -13.63 -0.55
N ALA A 107 19.50 -12.71 -1.54
CA ALA A 107 18.27 -12.00 -1.88
C ALA A 107 17.11 -12.94 -2.24
N ASP A 108 17.39 -14.05 -2.93
CA ASP A 108 16.39 -15.05 -3.32
C ASP A 108 15.76 -15.75 -2.11
N HIS A 109 16.50 -15.93 -1.02
CA HIS A 109 15.92 -16.43 0.23
C HIS A 109 14.80 -15.54 0.75
N TYR A 110 15.02 -14.22 0.80
CA TYR A 110 14.00 -13.26 1.27
C TYR A 110 12.85 -13.15 0.28
N ARG A 111 13.14 -13.22 -1.02
CA ARG A 111 12.11 -13.34 -2.05
C ARG A 111 11.21 -14.55 -1.79
N ASP A 112 11.79 -15.72 -1.59
CA ASP A 112 11.06 -16.97 -1.38
C ASP A 112 10.21 -16.95 -0.09
N LEU A 113 10.64 -16.22 0.95
CA LEU A 113 9.80 -15.95 2.11
C LEU A 113 8.61 -15.05 1.77
N GLY A 114 8.83 -13.98 0.99
CA GLY A 114 7.77 -13.08 0.55
C GLY A 114 6.77 -13.74 -0.42
N THR A 115 7.18 -14.78 -1.19
CA THR A 115 6.27 -15.49 -2.10
C THR A 115 5.12 -16.20 -1.38
N ARG A 116 5.25 -16.54 -0.12
CA ARG A 116 4.16 -17.13 0.68
C ARG A 116 2.92 -16.24 0.70
N PHE A 117 3.13 -14.94 0.81
CA PHE A 117 2.02 -13.99 0.74
C PHE A 117 1.47 -13.87 -0.68
N LEU A 118 2.33 -13.88 -1.72
CA LEU A 118 1.88 -13.90 -3.12
C LEU A 118 1.04 -15.14 -3.44
N GLU A 119 1.42 -16.33 -2.95
CA GLU A 119 0.64 -17.57 -3.10
C GLU A 119 -0.77 -17.44 -2.50
N LYS A 120 -0.88 -16.80 -1.34
CA LYS A 120 -2.17 -16.53 -0.72
C LYS A 120 -3.02 -15.57 -1.57
N LEU A 121 -2.42 -14.50 -2.08
CA LEU A 121 -3.10 -13.55 -2.98
C LEU A 121 -3.51 -14.25 -4.28
N GLU A 122 -2.65 -15.07 -4.89
CA GLU A 122 -2.91 -15.84 -6.10
C GLU A 122 -4.15 -16.73 -5.94
N GLY A 123 -4.22 -17.47 -4.81
CA GLY A 123 -5.36 -18.32 -4.51
C GLY A 123 -6.68 -17.55 -4.33
N ARG A 124 -6.64 -16.28 -3.89
CA ARG A 124 -7.82 -15.41 -3.79
C ARG A 124 -8.23 -14.85 -5.14
N LEU A 125 -7.28 -14.29 -5.87
CA LEU A 125 -7.47 -13.71 -7.19
C LEU A 125 -7.84 -14.73 -8.27
N GLY A 126 -7.61 -16.01 -8.00
CA GLY A 126 -8.14 -17.13 -8.81
C GLY A 126 -9.66 -17.34 -8.68
N ARG A 127 -10.32 -16.67 -7.71
CA ARG A 127 -11.75 -16.81 -7.42
C ARG A 127 -12.56 -15.55 -7.76
N GLY A 128 -11.89 -14.44 -8.09
CA GLY A 128 -12.51 -13.16 -8.42
C GLY A 128 -11.47 -12.18 -8.96
N ASP A 129 -11.93 -11.03 -9.40
CA ASP A 129 -11.04 -10.00 -9.98
C ASP A 129 -10.24 -9.23 -8.93
N TYR A 130 -10.68 -9.27 -7.64
CA TYR A 130 -10.07 -8.60 -6.51
C TYR A 130 -9.92 -9.53 -5.30
N LEU A 131 -9.22 -9.09 -4.26
CA LEU A 131 -8.85 -9.92 -3.10
C LEU A 131 -10.05 -10.43 -2.30
N LEU A 132 -11.18 -9.72 -2.33
CA LEU A 132 -12.44 -10.11 -1.67
C LEU A 132 -13.57 -10.46 -2.66
N GLY A 133 -13.27 -10.78 -3.91
CA GLY A 133 -14.26 -11.16 -4.93
C GLY A 133 -14.24 -10.23 -6.15
N ASP A 134 -15.42 -9.74 -6.58
CA ASP A 134 -15.55 -9.04 -7.86
C ASP A 134 -15.52 -7.50 -7.72
N ARG A 135 -15.28 -6.97 -6.53
CA ARG A 135 -15.23 -5.53 -6.28
C ARG A 135 -13.92 -5.14 -5.59
N LEU A 136 -13.37 -4.00 -6.04
CA LEU A 136 -12.22 -3.38 -5.40
C LEU A 136 -12.52 -3.08 -3.94
N SER A 137 -11.58 -3.42 -3.06
CA SER A 137 -11.70 -3.23 -1.62
C SER A 137 -10.51 -2.44 -1.05
N MET A 138 -10.62 -2.05 0.22
CA MET A 138 -9.51 -1.44 0.96
C MET A 138 -8.30 -2.39 1.03
N ALA A 139 -8.50 -3.72 1.03
CA ALA A 139 -7.39 -4.69 1.00
C ALA A 139 -6.57 -4.56 -0.29
N ASP A 140 -7.23 -4.48 -1.44
CA ASP A 140 -6.55 -4.32 -2.73
C ASP A 140 -5.68 -3.07 -2.76
N VAL A 141 -6.27 -1.92 -2.43
CA VAL A 141 -5.58 -0.61 -2.46
C VAL A 141 -4.49 -0.52 -1.40
N GLY A 142 -4.67 -1.19 -0.26
CA GLY A 142 -3.70 -1.23 0.83
C GLY A 142 -2.48 -2.09 0.52
N ILE A 143 -2.68 -3.22 -0.15
CA ILE A 143 -1.65 -4.25 -0.42
C ILE A 143 -0.91 -3.98 -1.73
N PHE A 144 -1.63 -3.57 -2.77
CA PHE A 144 -1.10 -3.32 -4.10
C PHE A 144 0.24 -2.57 -4.15
N PRO A 145 0.48 -1.48 -3.38
CA PRO A 145 1.75 -0.77 -3.45
C PRO A 145 2.96 -1.59 -2.99
N PHE A 146 2.75 -2.56 -2.10
CA PHE A 146 3.80 -3.44 -1.59
C PHE A 146 4.11 -4.55 -2.59
N VAL A 147 3.08 -5.17 -3.17
CA VAL A 147 3.24 -6.15 -4.27
C VAL A 147 3.93 -5.50 -5.46
N ARG A 148 3.56 -4.25 -5.81
CA ARG A 148 4.27 -3.48 -6.84
C ARG A 148 5.75 -3.32 -6.52
N GLN A 149 6.10 -2.97 -5.28
CA GLN A 149 7.50 -2.84 -4.89
C GLN A 149 8.24 -4.17 -4.97
N PHE A 150 7.61 -5.26 -4.53
CA PHE A 150 8.17 -6.60 -4.59
C PHE A 150 8.46 -7.02 -6.04
N ALA A 151 7.50 -6.84 -6.93
CA ALA A 151 7.66 -7.11 -8.36
C ALA A 151 8.80 -6.30 -9.01
N HIS A 152 9.02 -5.06 -8.55
CA HIS A 152 10.05 -4.17 -9.10
C HIS A 152 11.46 -4.46 -8.58
N VAL A 153 11.65 -5.34 -7.61
CA VAL A 153 13.01 -5.76 -7.19
C VAL A 153 13.66 -6.60 -8.29
N ASP A 154 12.89 -7.53 -8.88
CA ASP A 154 13.31 -8.35 -10.03
C ASP A 154 12.10 -8.58 -10.94
N THR A 155 11.93 -7.70 -11.92
CA THR A 155 10.81 -7.77 -12.88
C THR A 155 10.90 -9.01 -13.77
N VAL A 156 12.11 -9.42 -14.14
CA VAL A 156 12.31 -10.59 -15.02
C VAL A 156 11.84 -11.87 -14.33
N TRP A 157 12.18 -12.02 -13.05
CA TRP A 157 11.68 -13.14 -12.25
C TRP A 157 10.17 -13.06 -12.06
N PHE A 158 9.64 -11.88 -11.70
CA PHE A 158 8.22 -11.72 -11.41
C PHE A 158 7.34 -12.01 -12.62
N ASP A 159 7.77 -11.60 -13.83
CA ASP A 159 7.01 -11.78 -15.08
C ASP A 159 6.84 -13.26 -15.47
N VAL A 160 7.75 -14.14 -15.01
CA VAL A 160 7.69 -15.59 -15.28
C VAL A 160 7.31 -16.42 -14.07
N ALA A 161 7.08 -15.78 -12.93
CA ALA A 161 6.68 -16.43 -11.68
C ALA A 161 5.26 -17.04 -11.81
N PRO A 162 4.94 -18.12 -11.08
CA PRO A 162 3.67 -18.84 -11.20
C PRO A 162 2.51 -18.12 -10.50
N TYR A 163 2.38 -16.79 -10.71
CA TYR A 163 1.36 -15.94 -10.09
C TYR A 163 0.57 -15.12 -11.15
N PRO A 164 -0.06 -15.78 -12.15
CA PRO A 164 -0.71 -15.07 -13.26
C PRO A 164 -1.88 -14.19 -12.83
N TYR A 165 -2.61 -14.55 -11.77
CA TYR A 165 -3.70 -13.73 -11.25
C TYR A 165 -3.19 -12.49 -10.52
N VAL A 166 -2.12 -12.61 -9.71
CA VAL A 166 -1.45 -11.47 -9.07
C VAL A 166 -0.88 -10.53 -10.13
N GLN A 167 -0.24 -11.05 -11.18
CA GLN A 167 0.31 -10.26 -12.28
C GLN A 167 -0.80 -9.47 -13.00
N ARG A 168 -1.93 -10.13 -13.33
CA ARG A 168 -3.10 -9.49 -13.96
C ARG A 168 -3.68 -8.40 -13.05
N TRP A 169 -3.91 -8.70 -11.78
CA TRP A 169 -4.45 -7.77 -10.80
C TRP A 169 -3.53 -6.56 -10.61
N LEU A 170 -2.22 -6.78 -10.48
CA LEU A 170 -1.22 -5.72 -10.38
C LEU A 170 -1.23 -4.83 -11.62
N ALA A 171 -1.23 -5.41 -12.82
CA ALA A 171 -1.27 -4.66 -14.08
C ALA A 171 -2.55 -3.83 -14.21
N GLY A 172 -3.70 -4.41 -13.82
CA GLY A 172 -4.99 -3.71 -13.82
C GLY A 172 -4.98 -2.47 -12.91
N LEU A 173 -4.48 -2.60 -11.68
CA LEU A 173 -4.40 -1.48 -10.73
C LEU A 173 -3.40 -0.40 -11.16
N LEU A 174 -2.27 -0.80 -11.76
CA LEU A 174 -1.28 0.13 -12.32
C LEU A 174 -1.85 0.99 -13.46
N ALA A 175 -2.80 0.46 -14.21
CA ALA A 175 -3.43 1.15 -15.34
C ALA A 175 -4.56 2.11 -14.91
N THR A 176 -4.97 2.12 -13.66
CA THR A 176 -6.07 2.97 -13.19
C THR A 176 -5.70 4.45 -13.10
N ASP A 177 -6.66 5.33 -13.36
CA ASP A 177 -6.53 6.77 -13.12
C ASP A 177 -6.31 7.10 -11.64
N LEU A 178 -6.80 6.24 -10.76
CA LEU A 178 -6.56 6.36 -9.33
C LEU A 178 -5.07 6.25 -9.01
N PHE A 179 -4.39 5.25 -9.56
CA PHE A 179 -2.95 5.06 -9.35
C PHE A 179 -2.13 6.11 -10.07
N THR A 180 -2.35 6.31 -11.38
CA THR A 180 -1.56 7.23 -12.20
C THR A 180 -1.63 8.65 -11.67
N GLY A 181 -2.81 9.09 -11.21
CA GLY A 181 -3.00 10.42 -10.66
C GLY A 181 -2.32 10.68 -9.31
N VAL A 182 -2.01 9.63 -8.51
CA VAL A 182 -1.25 9.81 -7.27
C VAL A 182 0.26 9.68 -7.48
N MET A 183 0.70 9.32 -8.69
CA MET A 183 2.10 9.22 -9.08
C MET A 183 2.66 10.52 -9.66
N GLU A 184 1.82 11.54 -9.79
CA GLU A 184 2.27 12.88 -10.15
C GLU A 184 3.34 13.38 -9.18
N LYS A 185 4.40 13.99 -9.73
CA LYS A 185 5.50 14.54 -8.94
C LYS A 185 5.21 15.99 -8.59
N TYR A 186 5.42 16.32 -7.34
CA TYR A 186 5.25 17.67 -6.81
C TYR A 186 6.61 18.26 -6.42
N ALA A 187 6.70 19.58 -6.41
CA ALA A 187 7.88 20.28 -5.89
C ALA A 187 8.03 19.98 -4.39
N GLN A 188 9.29 19.91 -3.92
CA GLN A 188 9.56 19.78 -2.49
C GLN A 188 8.96 20.98 -1.75
N TRP A 189 8.25 20.71 -0.68
CA TRP A 189 7.78 21.72 0.27
C TRP A 189 8.87 22.04 1.28
N HIS A 190 9.04 23.33 1.61
CA HIS A 190 10.05 23.87 2.51
C HIS A 190 9.46 24.58 3.73
#